data_3204c598df935e8d56fb3db3c65e6ceb
#
_entry.id   3204c598df935e8d56fb3db3c65e6ceb
#
_cell.length_a   1.000
_cell.length_b   1.000
_cell.length_c   1.000
_cell.angle_alpha   90.00
_cell.angle_beta   90.00
_cell.angle_gamma   90.00
#
_symmetry.space_group_name_H-M   'P 1'
#
loop_
_entity.id
_entity.type
_entity.pdbx_description
1 polymer ?
#
loop_
_entity_poly.entity_id
_entity_poly.type
_entity_poly.pdbx_seq_one_letter_code
_entity_poly.pdbx_strand_id
1 'polypeptide(L)'
;MSESILNKWKNGLEKTRKVAFGRIANFLGTSELDDEAWEDLETLLIQADMGIETTMDVIAAVRSRVQRSGMTKNIELIKTLKAELITRLDEPLFPEFNQVPFVIMLVGVNGSGKTTTAAKL
;
A
#
# COMPACT_ATOMS: atom_id res chain seq x y z
N MET A 1 26.95 1.23 2.31
CA MET A 1 26.28 0.39 3.34
C MET A 1 24.74 0.42 3.28
N SER A 2 24.11 1.43 2.71
CA SER A 2 22.63 1.56 2.61
C SER A 2 21.98 0.66 1.54
N GLU A 3 22.61 0.43 0.40
CA GLU A 3 22.04 -0.39 -0.70
C GLU A 3 21.83 -1.87 -0.33
N SER A 4 22.71 -2.45 0.49
CA SER A 4 22.60 -3.86 0.93
C SER A 4 21.38 -4.11 1.82
N ILE A 5 21.02 -3.15 2.66
CA ILE A 5 19.88 -3.25 3.58
C ILE A 5 18.57 -3.08 2.79
N LEU A 6 18.49 -2.11 1.90
CA LEU A 6 17.35 -1.88 1.00
C LEU A 6 17.09 -3.10 0.09
N ASN A 7 18.14 -3.74 -0.43
CA ASN A 7 18.01 -4.94 -1.24
C ASN A 7 17.55 -6.16 -0.44
N LYS A 8 18.00 -6.32 0.82
CA LYS A 8 17.48 -7.36 1.73
C LYS A 8 15.99 -7.13 2.06
N TRP A 9 15.58 -5.89 2.26
CA TRP A 9 14.18 -5.54 2.48
C TRP A 9 13.33 -5.79 1.24
N LYS A 10 13.80 -5.39 0.05
CA LYS A 10 13.13 -5.66 -1.23
C LYS A 10 12.95 -7.17 -1.44
N ASN A 11 13.96 -7.98 -1.19
CA ASN A 11 13.90 -9.44 -1.34
C ASN A 11 13.01 -10.10 -0.28
N GLY A 12 13.01 -9.61 0.98
CA GLY A 12 12.13 -10.11 2.04
C GLY A 12 10.64 -9.85 1.77
N LEU A 13 10.33 -8.72 1.13
CA LEU A 13 8.96 -8.34 0.76
C LEU A 13 8.56 -8.83 -0.65
N GLU A 14 9.49 -9.36 -1.44
CA GLU A 14 9.24 -9.76 -2.82
C GLU A 14 8.19 -10.89 -2.91
N LYS A 15 8.22 -11.82 -1.96
CA LYS A 15 7.27 -12.93 -1.90
C LYS A 15 5.85 -12.44 -1.57
N THR A 16 5.72 -11.55 -0.60
CA THR A 16 4.44 -10.92 -0.24
C THR A 16 3.95 -10.01 -1.36
N ARG A 17 4.86 -9.26 -1.98
CA ARG A 17 4.55 -8.41 -3.13
C ARG A 17 4.09 -9.23 -4.33
N LYS A 18 4.77 -10.33 -4.68
CA LYS A 18 4.37 -11.21 -5.80
C LYS A 18 3.02 -11.88 -5.54
N VAL A 19 2.70 -12.25 -4.31
CA VAL A 19 1.41 -12.87 -3.99
C VAL A 19 0.28 -11.84 -4.01
N ALA A 20 0.45 -10.69 -3.39
CA ALA A 20 -0.57 -9.65 -3.34
C ALA A 20 -0.76 -8.95 -4.70
N PHE A 21 0.34 -8.49 -5.32
CA PHE A 21 0.27 -7.80 -6.61
C PHE A 21 0.26 -8.74 -7.81
N GLY A 22 0.71 -9.98 -7.68
CA GLY A 22 0.62 -10.99 -8.73
C GLY A 22 -0.84 -11.38 -9.02
N ARG A 23 -1.68 -11.44 -8.00
CA ARG A 23 -3.13 -11.64 -8.18
C ARG A 23 -3.77 -10.45 -8.87
N ILE A 24 -3.44 -9.23 -8.44
CA ILE A 24 -3.89 -7.99 -9.11
C ILE A 24 -3.36 -7.92 -10.55
N ALA A 25 -2.10 -8.28 -10.80
CA ALA A 25 -1.52 -8.24 -12.14
C ALA A 25 -2.08 -9.32 -13.06
N ASN A 26 -2.34 -10.53 -12.58
CA ASN A 26 -3.01 -11.59 -13.35
C ASN A 26 -4.46 -11.23 -13.66
N PHE A 27 -5.15 -10.64 -12.70
CA PHE A 27 -6.49 -10.12 -12.83
C PHE A 27 -6.57 -9.00 -13.90
N LEU A 28 -5.65 -8.06 -13.89
CA LEU A 28 -5.56 -6.96 -14.85
C LEU A 28 -4.98 -7.39 -16.22
N GLY A 29 -4.49 -8.63 -16.35
CA GLY A 29 -3.85 -9.16 -17.57
C GLY A 29 -4.80 -9.72 -18.63
N THR A 30 -6.09 -9.91 -18.33
CA THR A 30 -6.95 -10.78 -19.14
C THR A 30 -8.24 -10.19 -19.66
N SER A 31 -8.68 -9.00 -19.28
CA SER A 31 -10.02 -8.51 -19.65
C SER A 31 -10.12 -7.01 -19.87
N GLU A 32 -11.10 -6.62 -20.65
CA GLU A 32 -11.69 -5.30 -20.59
C GLU A 32 -12.13 -4.99 -19.16
N LEU A 33 -12.06 -3.73 -18.75
CA LEU A 33 -12.46 -3.27 -17.42
C LEU A 33 -13.99 -3.32 -17.29
N ASP A 34 -14.54 -4.53 -17.17
CA ASP A 34 -15.95 -4.79 -16.92
C ASP A 34 -16.30 -4.61 -15.42
N ASP A 35 -17.57 -4.72 -15.10
CA ASP A 35 -18.02 -4.55 -13.71
C ASP A 35 -17.51 -5.69 -12.81
N GLU A 36 -17.34 -6.92 -13.32
CA GLU A 36 -16.76 -8.05 -12.59
C GLU A 36 -15.31 -7.73 -12.18
N ALA A 37 -14.56 -7.09 -13.08
CA ALA A 37 -13.21 -6.62 -12.79
C ALA A 37 -13.15 -5.64 -11.60
N TRP A 38 -14.10 -4.76 -11.49
CA TRP A 38 -14.14 -3.82 -10.37
C TRP A 38 -14.54 -4.48 -9.05
N GLU A 39 -15.47 -5.45 -9.07
CA GLU A 39 -15.86 -6.24 -7.89
C GLU A 39 -14.70 -7.09 -7.37
N ASP A 40 -13.92 -7.69 -8.26
CA ASP A 40 -12.74 -8.46 -7.90
C ASP A 40 -11.65 -7.56 -7.29
N LEU A 41 -11.43 -6.36 -7.84
CA LEU A 41 -10.48 -5.39 -7.28
C LEU A 41 -10.92 -4.95 -5.89
N GLU A 42 -12.21 -4.70 -5.68
CA GLU A 42 -12.79 -4.40 -4.37
C GLU A 42 -12.52 -5.52 -3.37
N THR A 43 -12.81 -6.76 -3.77
CA THR A 43 -12.57 -7.94 -2.95
C THR A 43 -11.10 -8.07 -2.57
N LEU A 44 -10.17 -7.85 -3.51
CA LEU A 44 -8.73 -7.90 -3.25
C LEU A 44 -8.26 -6.83 -2.26
N LEU A 45 -8.79 -5.60 -2.36
CA LEU A 45 -8.44 -4.50 -1.46
C LEU A 45 -8.97 -4.76 -0.04
N ILE A 46 -10.19 -5.29 0.09
CA ILE A 46 -10.76 -5.68 1.39
C ILE A 46 -9.96 -6.84 2.00
N GLN A 47 -9.57 -7.84 1.22
CA GLN A 47 -8.71 -8.93 1.68
C GLN A 47 -7.31 -8.47 2.09
N ALA A 48 -6.84 -7.33 1.56
CA ALA A 48 -5.62 -6.67 1.97
C ALA A 48 -5.76 -5.85 3.26
N ASP A 49 -6.89 -5.98 3.96
CA ASP A 49 -7.20 -5.30 5.23
C ASP A 49 -7.28 -3.76 5.12
N MET A 50 -7.67 -3.27 3.94
CA MET A 50 -7.80 -1.83 3.70
C MET A 50 -9.01 -1.19 4.39
N GLY A 51 -10.01 -1.99 4.76
CA GLY A 51 -11.30 -1.54 5.25
C GLY A 51 -12.27 -1.17 4.11
N ILE A 52 -13.57 -1.36 4.36
CA ILE A 52 -14.61 -1.25 3.33
C ILE A 52 -14.74 0.19 2.83
N GLU A 53 -14.83 1.17 3.73
CA GLU A 53 -15.03 2.59 3.39
C GLU A 53 -13.87 3.11 2.52
N THR A 54 -12.63 2.90 2.95
CA THR A 54 -11.43 3.30 2.20
C THR A 54 -11.36 2.60 0.83
N THR A 55 -11.73 1.32 0.77
CA THR A 55 -11.76 0.56 -0.49
C THR A 55 -12.75 1.16 -1.48
N MET A 56 -13.98 1.44 -1.04
CA MET A 56 -15.01 2.04 -1.90
C MET A 56 -14.57 3.41 -2.43
N ASP A 57 -13.99 4.25 -1.60
CA ASP A 57 -13.48 5.56 -1.98
C ASP A 57 -12.33 5.47 -3.00
N VAL A 58 -11.39 4.54 -2.79
CA VAL A 58 -10.28 4.30 -3.73
C VAL A 58 -10.81 3.84 -5.07
N ILE A 59 -11.72 2.87 -5.09
CA ILE A 59 -12.29 2.33 -6.33
C ILE A 59 -13.06 3.42 -7.07
N ALA A 60 -13.90 4.20 -6.40
CA ALA A 60 -14.64 5.29 -7.01
C ALA A 60 -13.71 6.33 -7.66
N ALA A 61 -12.64 6.71 -6.96
CA ALA A 61 -11.64 7.66 -7.47
C ALA A 61 -10.90 7.10 -8.69
N VAL A 62 -10.45 5.84 -8.65
CA VAL A 62 -9.74 5.18 -9.75
C VAL A 62 -10.67 5.01 -10.95
N ARG A 63 -11.90 4.53 -10.74
CA ARG A 63 -12.92 4.35 -11.81
C ARG A 63 -13.21 5.67 -12.52
N SER A 64 -13.37 6.75 -11.78
CA SER A 64 -13.57 8.10 -12.33
C SER A 64 -12.37 8.59 -13.15
N ARG A 65 -11.14 8.29 -12.74
CA ARG A 65 -9.94 8.64 -13.52
C ARG A 65 -9.82 7.82 -14.80
N VAL A 66 -10.07 6.53 -14.73
CA VAL A 66 -10.08 5.62 -15.89
C VAL A 66 -11.10 6.09 -16.94
N GLN A 67 -12.33 6.40 -16.52
CA GLN A 67 -13.37 6.90 -17.41
C GLN A 67 -12.99 8.22 -18.08
N ARG A 68 -12.40 9.16 -17.34
CA ARG A 68 -12.01 10.48 -17.87
C ARG A 68 -10.84 10.43 -18.84
N SER A 69 -9.92 9.50 -18.66
CA SER A 69 -8.70 9.40 -19.48
C SER A 69 -8.82 8.46 -20.66
N GLY A 70 -9.94 7.71 -20.78
CA GLY A 70 -10.10 6.70 -21.83
C GLY A 70 -9.06 5.57 -21.75
N MET A 71 -8.54 5.29 -20.56
CA MET A 71 -7.54 4.25 -20.34
C MET A 71 -8.10 2.88 -20.66
N THR A 72 -7.43 2.15 -21.54
CA THR A 72 -7.74 0.76 -21.88
C THR A 72 -6.65 -0.21 -21.47
N LYS A 73 -5.50 0.30 -20.96
CA LYS A 73 -4.32 -0.52 -20.63
C LYS A 73 -4.22 -0.77 -19.14
N ASN A 74 -4.10 -2.02 -18.78
CA ASN A 74 -3.97 -2.49 -17.39
C ASN A 74 -2.78 -1.88 -16.61
N ILE A 75 -1.66 -1.59 -17.29
CA ILE A 75 -0.51 -0.92 -16.68
C ILE A 75 -0.84 0.49 -16.18
N GLU A 76 -1.71 1.20 -16.88
CA GLU A 76 -2.14 2.56 -16.50
C GLU A 76 -3.09 2.52 -15.30
N LEU A 77 -3.96 1.50 -15.21
CA LEU A 77 -4.80 1.27 -14.06
C LEU A 77 -3.99 1.03 -12.79
N ILE A 78 -2.95 0.16 -12.84
CA ILE A 78 -2.06 -0.08 -11.70
C ILE A 78 -1.36 1.21 -11.26
N LYS A 79 -0.88 2.01 -12.20
CA LYS A 79 -0.25 3.30 -11.90
C LYS A 79 -1.23 4.26 -11.23
N THR A 80 -2.46 4.31 -11.74
CA THR A 80 -3.53 5.16 -11.21
C THR A 80 -3.94 4.72 -9.81
N LEU A 81 -4.14 3.43 -9.58
CA LEU A 81 -4.42 2.85 -8.27
C LEU A 81 -3.29 3.17 -7.27
N LYS A 82 -2.04 2.94 -7.67
CA LYS A 82 -0.90 3.24 -6.81
C LYS A 82 -0.82 4.72 -6.47
N ALA A 83 -1.02 5.61 -7.42
CA ALA A 83 -1.03 7.06 -7.18
C ALA A 83 -2.15 7.45 -6.21
N GLU A 84 -3.34 6.89 -6.38
CA GLU A 84 -4.48 7.14 -5.49
C GLU A 84 -4.24 6.64 -4.06
N LEU A 85 -3.62 5.48 -3.90
CA LEU A 85 -3.23 4.95 -2.59
C LEU A 85 -2.19 5.84 -1.91
N ILE A 86 -1.20 6.32 -2.66
CA ILE A 86 -0.15 7.21 -2.12
C ILE A 86 -0.75 8.55 -1.66
N THR A 87 -1.71 9.12 -2.38
CA THR A 87 -2.34 10.41 -2.00
C THR A 87 -3.16 10.31 -0.70
N ARG A 88 -3.50 9.10 -0.25
CA ARG A 88 -4.24 8.85 0.99
C ARG A 88 -3.34 8.55 2.18
N LEU A 89 -2.03 8.44 1.95
CA LEU A 89 -1.05 8.30 3.01
C LEU A 89 -0.65 9.70 3.46
N ASP A 90 -1.06 10.09 4.66
CA ASP A 90 -0.61 11.33 5.28
C ASP A 90 0.90 11.29 5.50
N GLU A 91 1.57 12.42 5.31
CA GLU A 91 2.95 12.54 5.74
C GLU A 91 3.01 12.40 7.27
N PRO A 92 3.88 11.53 7.80
CA PRO A 92 3.99 11.37 9.24
C PRO A 92 4.43 12.71 9.84
N LEU A 93 3.66 13.19 10.82
CA LEU A 93 4.05 14.33 11.62
C LEU A 93 5.32 13.94 12.38
N PHE A 94 6.45 14.55 12.02
CA PHE A 94 7.66 14.41 12.82
C PHE A 94 7.44 15.09 14.16
N PRO A 95 7.61 14.38 15.30
CA PRO A 95 7.49 15.02 16.60
C PRO A 95 8.52 16.12 16.75
N GLU A 96 8.09 17.32 17.14
CA GLU A 96 8.99 18.39 17.50
C GLU A 96 9.64 18.08 18.86
N PHE A 97 10.94 17.80 18.86
CA PHE A 97 11.72 17.49 20.06
C PHE A 97 12.09 18.75 20.86
N ASN A 98 11.12 19.63 21.09
CA ASN A 98 11.35 20.95 21.72
C ASN A 98 11.38 20.92 23.24
N GLN A 99 11.05 19.76 23.86
CA GLN A 99 11.02 19.61 25.31
C GLN A 99 12.09 18.60 25.77
N VAL A 100 12.82 18.96 26.81
CA VAL A 100 13.83 18.11 27.45
C VAL A 100 13.44 17.82 28.90
N PRO A 101 13.35 16.56 29.32
CA PRO A 101 13.63 15.33 28.56
C PRO A 101 12.48 14.95 27.60
N PHE A 102 12.81 14.42 26.43
CA PHE A 102 11.84 13.82 25.51
C PHE A 102 11.74 12.31 25.81
N VAL A 103 10.54 11.84 26.15
CA VAL A 103 10.30 10.46 26.54
C VAL A 103 9.53 9.71 25.45
N ILE A 104 10.12 8.65 24.89
CA ILE A 104 9.50 7.75 23.94
C ILE A 104 9.20 6.42 24.61
N MET A 105 7.93 6.00 24.63
CA MET A 105 7.51 4.71 25.16
C MET A 105 7.19 3.74 24.03
N LEU A 106 7.93 2.61 23.95
CA LEU A 106 7.70 1.53 22.99
C LEU A 106 6.84 0.44 23.64
N VAL A 107 5.64 0.22 23.12
CA VAL A 107 4.69 -0.77 23.62
C VAL A 107 4.45 -1.87 22.58
N GLY A 108 4.31 -3.11 23.02
CA GLY A 108 4.04 -4.25 22.14
C GLY A 108 4.23 -5.59 22.84
N VAL A 109 3.72 -6.66 22.23
CA VAL A 109 3.85 -8.04 22.72
C VAL A 109 5.29 -8.55 22.58
N ASN A 110 5.60 -9.69 23.23
CA ASN A 110 6.92 -10.31 23.10
C ASN A 110 7.21 -10.66 21.63
N GLY A 111 8.44 -10.38 21.19
CA GLY A 111 8.83 -10.62 19.80
C GLY A 111 8.40 -9.56 18.79
N SER A 112 7.67 -8.51 19.17
CA SER A 112 7.20 -7.45 18.28
C SER A 112 8.27 -6.47 17.77
N GLY A 113 9.53 -6.67 18.15
CA GLY A 113 10.64 -5.85 17.66
C GLY A 113 10.93 -4.58 18.46
N LYS A 114 10.37 -4.41 19.69
CA LYS A 114 10.58 -3.23 20.54
C LYS A 114 12.06 -2.87 20.73
N THR A 115 12.87 -3.85 21.15
CA THR A 115 14.31 -3.65 21.38
C THR A 115 15.06 -3.27 20.08
N THR A 116 14.66 -3.88 18.94
CA THR A 116 15.24 -3.56 17.64
C THR A 116 14.88 -2.15 17.21
N THR A 117 13.66 -1.71 17.47
CA THR A 117 13.20 -0.34 17.18
C THR A 117 13.91 0.67 18.07
N ALA A 118 14.01 0.40 19.39
CA ALA A 118 14.76 1.26 20.32
C ALA A 118 16.24 1.43 19.94
N ALA A 119 16.85 0.39 19.39
CA ALA A 119 18.25 0.45 18.94
C ALA A 119 18.46 1.22 17.60
N LYS A 120 17.38 1.55 16.90
CA LYS A 120 17.40 2.29 15.62
C LYS A 120 16.96 3.76 15.76
N LEU A 121 16.33 4.10 16.88
CA LEU A 121 15.98 5.46 17.26
C LEU A 121 17.18 6.19 17.86
#